data_0fc2b30eab829ca5270c6f5d8f5f595f
#
_entry.id   0fc2b30eab829ca5270c6f5d8f5f595f
#
_cell.length_a   1.000
_cell.length_b   1.000
_cell.length_c   1.000
_cell.angle_alpha   90.00
_cell.angle_beta   90.00
_cell.angle_gamma   90.00
#
_symmetry.space_group_name_H-M   'P 1'
#
loop_
_entity.id
_entity.type
_entity.pdbx_description
1 polymer ?
#
loop_
_entity_poly.entity_id
_entity_poly.type
_entity_poly.pdbx_seq_one_letter_code
_entity_poly.pdbx_strand_id
1 'polypeptide(L)'
;MKSGKRFALFIAALFALLFVVFMYKNATAPAYTELTFEDVDGKMHDFTDYAGKPILMIFWATDCPACIQELPELIALHEEYAKKGLVMLGVSLPHDTPSHIKAMRE
;
A
#
# COMPACT_ATOMS: atom_id res chain seq x y z
N MET A 1 -29.12 31.12 30.53
CA MET A 1 -29.51 30.40 29.31
C MET A 1 -28.81 30.86 28.03
N LYS A 2 -28.51 32.13 27.86
CA LYS A 2 -27.71 32.60 26.67
C LYS A 2 -26.25 32.20 26.68
N SER A 3 -25.63 31.99 27.85
CA SER A 3 -24.21 31.57 28.00
C SER A 3 -23.97 30.14 27.54
N GLY A 4 -24.86 29.20 27.87
CA GLY A 4 -24.67 27.77 27.49
C GLY A 4 -24.74 27.52 25.98
N LYS A 5 -25.60 28.27 25.26
CA LYS A 5 -25.67 28.15 23.79
C LYS A 5 -24.40 28.65 23.10
N ARG A 6 -23.80 29.73 23.61
CA ARG A 6 -22.53 30.26 23.09
C ARG A 6 -21.39 29.29 23.35
N PHE A 7 -21.34 28.68 24.53
CA PHE A 7 -20.34 27.68 24.87
C PHE A 7 -20.47 26.42 24.00
N ALA A 8 -21.70 25.94 23.77
CA ALA A 8 -21.93 24.82 22.86
C ALA A 8 -21.50 25.10 21.42
N LEU A 9 -21.74 26.33 20.94
CA LEU A 9 -21.29 26.77 19.61
C LEU A 9 -19.77 26.83 19.51
N PHE A 10 -19.06 27.28 20.55
CA PHE A 10 -17.58 27.24 20.58
C PHE A 10 -17.03 25.85 20.52
N ILE A 11 -17.61 24.89 21.26
CA ILE A 11 -17.20 23.48 21.22
C ILE A 11 -17.45 22.89 19.83
N ALA A 12 -18.63 23.13 19.25
CA ALA A 12 -18.93 22.64 17.91
C ALA A 12 -17.98 23.21 16.84
N ALA A 13 -17.66 24.50 16.93
CA ALA A 13 -16.70 25.15 16.02
C ALA A 13 -15.27 24.56 16.19
N LEU A 14 -14.85 24.29 17.43
CA LEU A 14 -13.56 23.65 17.72
C LEU A 14 -13.50 22.25 17.14
N PHE A 15 -14.53 21.43 17.31
CA PHE A 15 -14.60 20.09 16.73
C PHE A 15 -14.59 20.13 15.19
N ALA A 16 -15.33 21.05 14.59
CA ALA A 16 -15.33 21.23 13.14
C ALA A 16 -13.93 21.62 12.63
N LEU A 17 -13.24 22.53 13.32
CA LEU A 17 -11.87 22.94 12.98
C LEU A 17 -10.89 21.76 13.10
N LEU A 18 -10.94 21.01 14.20
CA LEU A 18 -10.11 19.83 14.40
C LEU A 18 -10.37 18.76 13.33
N PHE A 19 -11.64 18.55 12.98
CA PHE A 19 -12.02 17.63 11.91
C PHE A 19 -11.46 18.07 10.55
N VAL A 20 -11.57 19.34 10.21
CA VAL A 20 -11.00 19.88 8.96
C VAL A 20 -9.47 19.73 8.94
N VAL A 21 -8.79 20.05 10.05
CA VAL A 21 -7.33 19.87 10.17
C VAL A 21 -6.94 18.40 10.05
N PHE A 22 -7.70 17.49 10.66
CA PHE A 22 -7.49 16.05 10.55
C PHE A 22 -7.65 15.57 9.10
N MET A 23 -8.72 15.99 8.44
CA MET A 23 -8.97 15.66 7.03
C MET A 23 -7.87 16.22 6.11
N TYR A 24 -7.45 17.47 6.35
CA TYR A 24 -6.38 18.10 5.59
C TYR A 24 -5.04 17.35 5.75
N LYS A 25 -4.66 17.00 6.98
CA LYS A 25 -3.43 16.22 7.22
C LYS A 25 -3.46 14.83 6.57
N ASN A 26 -4.61 14.16 6.58
CA ASN A 26 -4.75 12.86 5.92
C ASN A 26 -4.77 12.97 4.39
N ALA A 27 -5.29 14.07 3.85
CA ALA A 27 -5.28 14.32 2.40
C ALA A 27 -3.89 14.70 1.86
N THR A 28 -3.01 15.22 2.72
CA THR A 28 -1.63 15.59 2.37
C THR A 28 -0.60 14.54 2.78
N ALA A 29 -1.03 13.30 3.04
CA ALA A 29 -0.09 12.19 3.20
C ALA A 29 0.82 12.14 1.96
N PRO A 30 2.16 12.05 2.13
CA PRO A 30 3.08 12.01 1.01
C PRO A 30 2.68 10.85 0.09
N ALA A 31 2.40 11.17 -1.15
CA ALA A 31 2.08 10.16 -2.12
C ALA A 31 3.35 9.35 -2.40
N TYR A 32 3.30 8.04 -2.19
CA TYR A 32 4.35 7.08 -2.59
C TYR A 32 4.50 7.00 -4.12
N THR A 33 3.86 7.90 -4.84
CA THR A 33 3.87 8.00 -6.31
C THR A 33 5.22 8.44 -6.89
N GLU A 34 6.17 8.87 -6.07
CA GLU A 34 7.53 9.22 -6.52
C GLU A 34 8.52 8.05 -6.43
N LEU A 35 8.06 6.87 -6.02
CA LEU A 35 8.91 5.68 -5.91
C LEU A 35 8.97 4.95 -7.25
N THR A 36 10.19 4.65 -7.68
CA THR A 36 10.47 3.77 -8.80
C THR A 36 11.14 2.49 -8.31
N PHE A 37 10.92 1.38 -9.00
CA PHE A 37 11.57 0.10 -8.69
C PHE A 37 11.83 -0.69 -9.96
N GLU A 38 12.81 -1.57 -9.89
CA GLU A 38 13.17 -2.49 -10.97
C GLU A 38 12.60 -3.87 -10.64
N ASP A 39 11.96 -4.52 -11.60
CA ASP A 39 11.50 -5.89 -11.44
C ASP A 39 12.62 -6.92 -11.71
N VAL A 40 12.33 -8.18 -11.45
CA VAL A 40 13.30 -9.26 -11.62
C VAL A 40 13.76 -9.45 -13.08
N ASP A 41 13.05 -8.91 -14.05
CA ASP A 41 13.39 -8.95 -15.46
C ASP A 41 14.16 -7.69 -15.93
N GLY A 42 14.48 -6.78 -14.99
CA GLY A 42 15.23 -5.55 -15.25
C GLY A 42 14.38 -4.41 -15.80
N LYS A 43 13.05 -4.53 -15.73
CA LYS A 43 12.15 -3.47 -16.18
C LYS A 43 11.88 -2.49 -15.05
N MET A 44 12.03 -1.21 -15.36
CA MET A 44 11.69 -0.12 -14.43
C MET A 44 10.18 0.11 -14.38
N HIS A 45 9.66 0.27 -13.19
CA HIS A 45 8.28 0.61 -12.88
C HIS A 45 8.22 1.87 -12.05
N ASP A 46 7.16 2.64 -12.22
CA ASP A 46 6.83 3.80 -11.42
C ASP A 46 5.51 3.52 -10.67
N PHE A 47 5.42 3.90 -9.40
CA PHE A 47 4.17 3.74 -8.65
C PHE A 47 3.01 4.53 -9.24
N THR A 48 3.28 5.56 -10.03
CA THR A 48 2.25 6.30 -10.79
C THR A 48 1.52 5.41 -11.80
N ASP A 49 2.16 4.35 -12.31
CA ASP A 49 1.55 3.37 -13.23
C ASP A 49 0.39 2.61 -12.59
N TYR A 50 0.36 2.59 -11.25
CA TYR A 50 -0.64 1.90 -10.45
C TYR A 50 -1.63 2.84 -9.76
N ALA A 51 -1.62 4.13 -10.12
CA ALA A 51 -2.51 5.13 -9.53
C ALA A 51 -3.98 4.72 -9.64
N GLY A 52 -4.72 4.83 -8.54
CA GLY A 52 -6.14 4.46 -8.47
C GLY A 52 -6.41 2.95 -8.37
N LYS A 53 -5.37 2.11 -8.30
CA LYS A 53 -5.52 0.66 -8.09
C LYS A 53 -5.14 0.28 -6.67
N PRO A 54 -5.83 -0.68 -6.03
CA PRO A 54 -5.38 -1.24 -4.76
C PRO A 54 -4.08 -2.02 -4.99
N ILE A 55 -3.10 -1.81 -4.13
CA ILE A 55 -1.78 -2.48 -4.17
C ILE A 55 -1.62 -3.32 -2.92
N LEU A 56 -1.37 -4.62 -3.09
CA LEU A 56 -0.94 -5.51 -2.02
C LEU A 56 0.57 -5.72 -2.17
N MET A 57 1.33 -5.22 -1.21
CA MET A 57 2.78 -5.37 -1.16
C MET A 57 3.16 -6.46 -0.17
N ILE A 58 3.94 -7.43 -0.61
CA ILE A 58 4.35 -8.60 0.17
C ILE A 58 5.86 -8.63 0.22
N PHE A 59 6.42 -8.58 1.41
CA PHE A 59 7.86 -8.73 1.63
C PHE A 59 8.18 -10.20 1.90
N TRP A 60 9.10 -10.77 1.15
CA TRP A 60 9.43 -12.18 1.22
C TRP A 60 10.91 -12.44 0.89
N ALA A 61 11.38 -13.67 1.10
CA ALA A 61 12.71 -14.10 0.74
C ALA A 61 12.69 -15.56 0.27
N THR A 62 13.65 -15.94 -0.58
CA THR A 62 13.75 -17.30 -1.11
C THR A 62 14.14 -18.32 -0.03
N ASP A 63 14.76 -17.87 1.05
CA ASP A 63 15.15 -18.65 2.23
C ASP A 63 14.15 -18.57 3.41
N CYS A 64 12.95 -18.05 3.17
CA CYS A 64 11.88 -17.93 4.16
C CYS A 64 10.85 -19.05 3.98
N PRO A 65 10.88 -20.15 4.77
CA PRO A 65 9.97 -21.28 4.59
C PRO A 65 8.49 -20.89 4.74
N ALA A 66 8.16 -20.01 5.70
CA ALA A 66 6.80 -19.54 5.90
C ALA A 66 6.30 -18.74 4.69
N CYS A 67 7.16 -17.88 4.11
CA CYS A 67 6.82 -17.12 2.90
C CYS A 67 6.52 -18.05 1.71
N ILE A 68 7.32 -19.11 1.55
CA ILE A 68 7.13 -20.11 0.48
C ILE A 68 5.82 -20.88 0.67
N GLN A 69 5.47 -21.22 1.91
CA GLN A 69 4.21 -21.91 2.22
C GLN A 69 2.96 -21.05 1.92
N GLU A 70 3.07 -19.74 2.03
CA GLU A 70 1.97 -18.80 1.75
C GLU A 70 1.79 -18.51 0.24
N LEU A 71 2.81 -18.79 -0.60
CA LEU A 71 2.75 -18.46 -2.02
C LEU A 71 1.52 -19.02 -2.76
N PRO A 72 1.08 -20.27 -2.55
CA PRO A 72 -0.10 -20.79 -3.24
C PRO A 72 -1.37 -20.01 -2.93
N GLU A 73 -1.55 -19.57 -1.67
CA GLU A 73 -2.71 -18.78 -1.26
C GLU A 73 -2.65 -17.37 -1.87
N LEU A 74 -1.46 -16.77 -1.92
CA LEU A 74 -1.24 -15.46 -2.52
C LEU A 74 -1.48 -15.51 -4.05
N ILE A 75 -1.07 -16.58 -4.72
CA ILE A 75 -1.34 -16.77 -6.15
C ILE A 75 -2.83 -16.89 -6.40
N ALA A 76 -3.55 -17.69 -5.60
CA ALA A 76 -5.00 -17.83 -5.71
C ALA A 76 -5.72 -16.49 -5.47
N LEU A 77 -5.26 -15.71 -4.47
CA LEU A 77 -5.77 -14.38 -4.21
C LEU A 77 -5.55 -13.44 -5.40
N HIS A 78 -4.36 -13.48 -6.00
CA HIS A 78 -4.07 -12.69 -7.19
C HIS A 78 -4.97 -13.07 -8.35
N GLU A 79 -5.15 -14.36 -8.64
CA GLU A 79 -6.01 -14.84 -9.73
C GLU A 79 -7.47 -14.38 -9.56
N GLU A 80 -7.97 -14.35 -8.32
CA GLU A 80 -9.32 -13.88 -8.02
C GLU A 80 -9.47 -12.36 -8.18
N TYR A 81 -8.52 -11.57 -7.66
CA TYR A 81 -8.68 -10.12 -7.53
C TYR A 81 -7.97 -9.31 -8.61
N ALA A 82 -7.05 -9.87 -9.38
CA ALA A 82 -6.40 -9.16 -10.50
C ALA A 82 -7.42 -8.65 -11.52
N LYS A 83 -8.47 -9.43 -11.79
CA LYS A 83 -9.59 -9.04 -12.67
C LYS A 83 -10.40 -7.86 -12.11
N LYS A 84 -10.33 -7.63 -10.80
CA LYS A 84 -10.97 -6.52 -10.09
C LYS A 84 -10.02 -5.31 -9.94
N GLY A 85 -8.82 -5.38 -10.51
CA GLY A 85 -7.84 -4.30 -10.53
C GLY A 85 -6.79 -4.36 -9.42
N LEU A 86 -6.73 -5.43 -8.61
CA LEU A 86 -5.68 -5.58 -7.60
C LEU A 86 -4.32 -5.75 -8.27
N VAL A 87 -3.37 -4.93 -7.85
CA VAL A 87 -1.94 -5.09 -8.16
C VAL A 87 -1.26 -5.78 -6.98
N MET A 88 -0.52 -6.84 -7.23
CA MET A 88 0.26 -7.54 -6.21
C MET A 88 1.75 -7.38 -6.51
N LEU A 89 2.50 -6.86 -5.56
CA LEU A 89 3.94 -6.63 -5.66
C LEU A 89 4.66 -7.49 -4.61
N GLY A 90 5.41 -8.48 -5.08
CA GLY A 90 6.32 -9.25 -4.24
C GLY A 90 7.67 -8.55 -4.17
N VAL A 91 8.05 -8.08 -2.98
CA VAL A 91 9.32 -7.40 -2.74
C VAL A 91 10.26 -8.38 -2.05
N SER A 92 11.31 -8.78 -2.72
CA SER A 92 12.34 -9.65 -2.15
C SER A 92 13.32 -8.86 -1.28
N LEU A 93 13.95 -9.55 -0.34
CA LEU A 93 15.00 -8.96 0.49
C LEU A 93 16.30 -8.76 -0.31
N PRO A 94 17.17 -7.81 0.11
CA PRO A 94 18.36 -7.44 -0.67
C PRO A 94 19.38 -8.57 -0.90
N HIS A 95 19.32 -9.66 -0.14
CA HIS A 95 20.21 -10.80 -0.33
C HIS A 95 19.73 -11.78 -1.41
N ASP A 96 18.48 -11.65 -1.85
CA ASP A 96 17.97 -12.46 -2.97
C ASP A 96 18.37 -11.83 -4.30
N THR A 97 19.04 -12.62 -5.13
CA THR A 97 19.37 -12.17 -6.47
C THR A 97 18.20 -12.41 -7.43
N PRO A 98 18.06 -11.60 -8.49
CA PRO A 98 17.04 -11.82 -9.51
C PRO A 98 17.08 -13.24 -10.11
N SER A 99 18.26 -13.84 -10.22
CA SER A 99 18.43 -15.21 -10.71
C SER A 99 17.82 -16.25 -9.78
N HIS A 100 17.98 -16.09 -8.45
CA HIS A 100 17.35 -16.98 -7.47
C HIS A 100 15.83 -16.90 -7.53
N ILE A 101 15.29 -15.70 -7.63
CA ILE A 101 13.84 -15.48 -7.70
C ILE A 101 13.26 -16.08 -8.99
N LYS A 102 13.95 -15.91 -10.12
CA LYS A 102 13.55 -16.51 -11.41
C LYS A 102 13.53 -18.03 -11.36
N ALA A 103 14.55 -18.65 -10.74
CA ALA A 103 14.61 -20.10 -10.59
C ALA A 103 13.44 -20.68 -9.79
N MET A 104 12.81 -19.91 -8.89
CA MET A 104 11.63 -20.35 -8.15
C MET A 104 10.33 -20.24 -8.95
N ARG A 105 10.33 -19.51 -10.05
CA ARG A 105 9.16 -19.30 -10.92
C ARG A 105 8.98 -20.44 -11.93
N GLU A 106 10.04 -21.19 -12.21
CA GLU A 106 10.08 -22.33 -13.14
C GLU A 106 9.68 -23.64 -12.46
#